data_646825f802f49c24e2b9d0840ce0a437
#
_entry.id   646825f802f49c24e2b9d0840ce0a437
#
_cell.length_a   1.000
_cell.length_b   1.000
_cell.length_c   1.000
_cell.angle_alpha   90.00
_cell.angle_beta   90.00
_cell.angle_gamma   90.00
#
_symmetry.space_group_name_H-M   'P 1'
#
loop_
_entity.id
_entity.type
_entity.pdbx_description
1 polymer ?
#
loop_
_entity_poly.entity_id
_entity_poly.type
_entity_poly.pdbx_seq_one_letter_code
_entity_poly.pdbx_strand_id
1 'polypeptide(L)'
;MTDICLGFEVHQPLRLRGNFFWDSLELQPVSKGGLINYYFGLGTDREIFNRAAEKCYTPSNLILLEQIDRFKHSRNRFKVAFSLSGVWLEQCERWNIDLLDTFKQLAETGCVEFLEQTYYHSLSSLWPDRSEWVEQIQMHRDKMRELLGVEPRFFENTELLYNNAIAGMVEEMGYKGIYTEGVDRVLGWRSPNYVYKPKSCEKLRVLMRNYRLTDDFGFRFSARWWPEWPLTADKFASWLSLTPGQCINLFADYETFGEHHWPESGIHEFLRHLPEEVLKYEHLDFATPSEIVERHQPVGEIDVSELGGTISWADIERDTGCWLGNTFQWAYYDAVRRIEPLVKESQDEEFLRVWRHFQTTDHLYY
;
A
#
# COMPACT_ATOMS: atom_id res chain seq x y z
N MET A 1 9.61 -11.59 22.75
CA MET A 1 9.09 -12.09 21.46
C MET A 1 8.98 -10.87 20.57
N THR A 2 9.53 -10.92 19.36
CA THR A 2 9.45 -9.86 18.36
C THR A 2 8.46 -10.28 17.27
N ASP A 3 7.43 -9.48 17.04
CA ASP A 3 6.43 -9.75 16.01
C ASP A 3 6.93 -9.27 14.64
N ILE A 4 6.87 -10.13 13.63
CA ILE A 4 7.16 -9.78 12.24
C ILE A 4 5.84 -9.49 11.53
N CYS A 5 5.69 -8.27 11.05
CA CYS A 5 4.57 -7.91 10.19
C CYS A 5 5.05 -7.83 8.74
N LEU A 6 4.54 -8.72 7.91
CA LEU A 6 4.77 -8.71 6.48
C LEU A 6 3.53 -8.14 5.81
N GLY A 7 3.62 -6.92 5.30
CA GLY A 7 2.54 -6.18 4.67
C GLY A 7 2.85 -5.86 3.22
N PHE A 8 1.80 -5.77 2.41
CA PHE A 8 1.91 -5.53 0.98
C PHE A 8 0.90 -4.50 0.52
N GLU A 9 1.36 -3.53 -0.26
CA GLU A 9 0.50 -2.67 -1.07
C GLU A 9 0.28 -3.30 -2.44
N VAL A 10 -0.95 -3.21 -2.94
CA VAL A 10 -1.34 -3.69 -4.26
C VAL A 10 -2.11 -2.59 -4.98
N HIS A 11 -1.48 -2.02 -5.98
CA HIS A 11 -2.08 -0.96 -6.78
C HIS A 11 -1.71 -1.07 -8.25
N GLN A 12 -2.65 -0.74 -9.12
CA GLN A 12 -2.43 -0.49 -10.54
C GLN A 12 -3.35 0.66 -10.96
N PRO A 13 -2.82 1.77 -11.50
CA PRO A 13 -3.63 2.90 -11.95
C PRO A 13 -4.35 2.61 -13.27
N LEU A 14 -5.32 3.46 -13.61
CA LEU A 14 -5.66 3.67 -15.00
C LEU A 14 -4.73 4.74 -15.57
N ARG A 15 -3.95 4.37 -16.58
CA ARG A 15 -2.93 5.24 -17.18
C ARG A 15 -3.52 6.16 -18.22
N LEU A 16 -3.07 7.41 -18.24
CA LEU A 16 -3.45 8.36 -19.28
C LEU A 16 -3.00 7.83 -20.65
N ARG A 17 -3.82 8.07 -21.67
CA ARG A 17 -3.46 7.71 -23.04
C ARG A 17 -2.27 8.56 -23.51
N GLY A 18 -1.21 7.90 -24.00
CA GLY A 18 0.01 8.58 -24.43
C GLY A 18 -0.18 9.58 -25.58
N ASN A 19 -1.16 9.36 -26.43
CA ASN A 19 -1.50 10.24 -27.55
C ASN A 19 -2.64 11.22 -27.27
N PHE A 20 -3.10 11.29 -26.01
CA PHE A 20 -4.27 12.07 -25.62
C PHE A 20 -4.22 13.52 -26.14
N PHE A 21 -3.07 14.19 -26.02
CA PHE A 21 -2.91 15.59 -26.43
C PHE A 21 -3.10 15.77 -27.94
N TRP A 22 -2.56 14.89 -28.75
CA TRP A 22 -2.65 14.98 -30.21
C TRP A 22 -4.01 14.53 -30.73
N ASP A 23 -4.59 13.49 -30.17
CA ASP A 23 -5.92 12.97 -30.51
C ASP A 23 -7.02 13.97 -30.12
N SER A 24 -6.83 14.76 -29.05
CA SER A 24 -7.79 15.77 -28.59
C SER A 24 -7.88 17.01 -29.48
N LEU A 25 -6.91 17.24 -30.36
CA LEU A 25 -6.98 18.31 -31.33
C LEU A 25 -8.08 18.07 -32.42
N GLU A 26 -8.48 16.82 -32.61
CA GLU A 26 -9.67 16.44 -33.37
C GLU A 26 -10.87 16.32 -32.42
N LEU A 27 -11.37 17.45 -31.92
CA LEU A 27 -12.49 17.53 -30.97
C LEU A 27 -13.76 16.86 -31.55
N GLN A 28 -13.79 15.53 -31.47
CA GLN A 28 -15.03 14.78 -31.61
C GLN A 28 -15.78 14.87 -30.29
N PRO A 29 -17.10 15.16 -30.29
CA PRO A 29 -17.88 15.13 -29.08
C PRO A 29 -17.80 13.73 -28.47
N VAL A 30 -17.28 13.63 -27.25
CA VAL A 30 -17.26 12.36 -26.53
C VAL A 30 -18.68 12.04 -26.11
N SER A 31 -19.20 10.88 -26.51
CA SER A 31 -20.52 10.44 -26.10
C SER A 31 -20.55 10.16 -24.60
N LYS A 32 -21.71 10.38 -23.96
CA LYS A 32 -21.93 9.95 -22.58
C LYS A 32 -21.62 8.46 -22.44
N GLY A 33 -20.84 8.08 -21.42
CA GLY A 33 -20.34 6.70 -21.23
C GLY A 33 -18.98 6.43 -21.90
N GLY A 34 -18.37 7.39 -22.57
CA GLY A 34 -17.11 7.24 -23.31
C GLY A 34 -15.90 7.92 -22.68
N LEU A 35 -16.06 8.71 -21.62
CA LEU A 35 -15.01 9.54 -21.05
C LEU A 35 -13.83 8.73 -20.48
N ILE A 36 -14.10 7.62 -19.82
CA ILE A 36 -13.03 6.74 -19.31
C ILE A 36 -12.13 6.28 -20.47
N ASN A 37 -12.70 5.77 -21.55
CA ASN A 37 -11.94 5.32 -22.73
C ASN A 37 -11.27 6.49 -23.48
N TYR A 38 -11.81 7.70 -23.36
CA TYR A 38 -11.24 8.88 -23.96
C TYR A 38 -9.94 9.30 -23.28
N TYR A 39 -9.91 9.31 -21.95
CA TYR A 39 -8.75 9.74 -21.16
C TYR A 39 -7.74 8.63 -20.86
N PHE A 40 -8.19 7.39 -20.67
CA PHE A 40 -7.37 6.30 -20.16
C PHE A 40 -7.15 5.18 -21.17
N GLY A 41 -5.98 4.55 -21.09
CA GLY A 41 -5.53 3.50 -22.01
C GLY A 41 -5.95 2.09 -21.59
N LEU A 42 -7.24 1.83 -21.43
CA LEU A 42 -7.77 0.58 -20.88
C LEU A 42 -7.23 -0.71 -21.51
N GLY A 43 -6.87 -0.69 -22.80
CA GLY A 43 -6.24 -1.83 -23.48
C GLY A 43 -4.86 -2.15 -22.90
N THR A 44 -4.03 -1.13 -22.80
CA THR A 44 -2.69 -1.22 -22.21
C THR A 44 -2.75 -1.57 -20.71
N ASP A 45 -3.69 -0.97 -19.98
CA ASP A 45 -3.88 -1.26 -18.56
C ASP A 45 -4.26 -2.73 -18.34
N ARG A 46 -5.15 -3.27 -19.18
CA ARG A 46 -5.51 -4.70 -19.14
C ARG A 46 -4.31 -5.61 -19.42
N GLU A 47 -3.48 -5.27 -20.40
CA GLU A 47 -2.28 -6.06 -20.72
C GLU A 47 -1.29 -6.06 -19.55
N ILE A 48 -1.03 -4.89 -18.94
CA ILE A 48 -0.14 -4.75 -17.78
C ILE A 48 -0.72 -5.51 -16.59
N PHE A 49 -2.01 -5.33 -16.29
CA PHE A 49 -2.70 -6.02 -15.20
C PHE A 49 -2.62 -7.54 -15.34
N ASN A 50 -2.92 -8.08 -16.54
CA ASN A 50 -2.87 -9.52 -16.77
C ASN A 50 -1.44 -10.07 -16.64
N ARG A 51 -0.43 -9.32 -17.09
CA ARG A 51 0.97 -9.71 -16.91
C ARG A 51 1.35 -9.76 -15.43
N ALA A 52 0.97 -8.74 -14.65
CA ALA A 52 1.21 -8.71 -13.21
C ALA A 52 0.44 -9.83 -12.50
N ALA A 53 -0.79 -10.11 -12.91
CA ALA A 53 -1.58 -11.21 -12.38
C ALA A 53 -0.91 -12.58 -12.61
N GLU A 54 -0.36 -12.81 -13.81
CA GLU A 54 0.31 -14.05 -14.17
C GLU A 54 1.67 -14.22 -13.46
N LYS A 55 2.47 -13.15 -13.40
CA LYS A 55 3.85 -13.24 -12.92
C LYS A 55 4.02 -12.98 -11.43
N CYS A 56 3.12 -12.18 -10.84
CA CYS A 56 3.20 -11.75 -9.46
C CYS A 56 2.02 -12.24 -8.63
N TYR A 57 0.81 -11.69 -8.83
CA TYR A 57 -0.28 -11.83 -7.86
C TYR A 57 -0.72 -13.27 -7.66
N THR A 58 -1.03 -13.98 -8.75
CA THR A 58 -1.52 -15.37 -8.67
C THR A 58 -0.49 -16.32 -8.07
N PRO A 59 0.76 -16.40 -8.56
CA PRO A 59 1.75 -17.30 -7.96
C PRO A 59 2.07 -16.95 -6.52
N SER A 60 2.15 -15.68 -6.18
CA SER A 60 2.42 -15.24 -4.80
C SER A 60 1.26 -15.58 -3.87
N ASN A 61 0.01 -15.36 -4.26
CA ASN A 61 -1.17 -15.74 -3.47
C ASN A 61 -1.21 -17.25 -3.20
N LEU A 62 -0.89 -18.07 -4.21
CA LEU A 62 -0.82 -19.53 -4.04
C LEU A 62 0.28 -19.93 -3.05
N ILE A 63 1.44 -19.27 -3.09
CA ILE A 63 2.52 -19.49 -2.12
C ILE A 63 2.05 -19.12 -0.71
N LEU A 64 1.41 -17.95 -0.55
CA LEU A 64 0.91 -17.52 0.76
C LEU A 64 -0.14 -18.50 1.31
N LEU A 65 -1.11 -18.93 0.49
CA LEU A 65 -2.11 -19.92 0.88
C LEU A 65 -1.47 -21.24 1.31
N GLU A 66 -0.49 -21.73 0.54
CA GLU A 66 0.28 -22.93 0.87
C GLU A 66 0.98 -22.80 2.23
N GLN A 67 1.65 -21.67 2.47
CA GLN A 67 2.39 -21.46 3.71
C GLN A 67 1.44 -21.22 4.91
N ILE A 68 0.34 -20.52 4.73
CA ILE A 68 -0.68 -20.36 5.78
C ILE A 68 -1.27 -21.73 6.15
N ASP A 69 -1.61 -22.58 5.17
CA ASP A 69 -2.12 -23.93 5.43
C ASP A 69 -1.08 -24.81 6.14
N ARG A 70 0.18 -24.75 5.71
CA ARG A 70 1.29 -25.48 6.32
C ARG A 70 1.46 -25.17 7.81
N PHE A 71 1.30 -23.92 8.20
CA PHE A 71 1.49 -23.45 9.58
C PHE A 71 0.19 -23.27 10.37
N LYS A 72 -0.98 -23.66 9.83
CA LYS A 72 -2.29 -23.43 10.48
C LYS A 72 -2.44 -24.05 11.86
N HIS A 73 -1.76 -25.16 12.13
CA HIS A 73 -1.79 -25.87 13.40
C HIS A 73 -0.56 -25.62 14.28
N SER A 74 0.36 -24.77 13.81
CA SER A 74 1.54 -24.39 14.55
C SER A 74 1.17 -23.41 15.67
N ARG A 75 1.98 -23.39 16.75
CA ARG A 75 1.84 -22.40 17.83
C ARG A 75 1.91 -20.99 17.26
N ASN A 76 2.87 -20.77 16.36
CA ASN A 76 3.10 -19.51 15.65
C ASN A 76 2.61 -19.69 14.21
N ARG A 77 1.54 -18.99 13.84
CA ARG A 77 0.92 -19.08 12.52
C ARG A 77 1.56 -18.05 11.60
N PHE A 78 1.76 -18.42 10.34
CA PHE A 78 2.17 -17.44 9.32
C PHE A 78 1.01 -16.50 9.03
N LYS A 79 1.28 -15.20 9.09
CA LYS A 79 0.29 -14.12 8.88
C LYS A 79 0.87 -13.00 8.05
N VAL A 80 0.01 -12.34 7.29
CA VAL A 80 0.37 -11.19 6.42
C VAL A 80 -0.71 -10.11 6.48
N ALA A 81 -0.40 -8.94 5.91
CA ALA A 81 -1.37 -7.87 5.72
C ALA A 81 -1.36 -7.39 4.26
N PHE A 82 -2.52 -6.93 3.77
CA PHE A 82 -2.66 -6.37 2.43
C PHE A 82 -3.37 -5.02 2.46
N SER A 83 -2.87 -4.08 1.68
CA SER A 83 -3.55 -2.85 1.29
C SER A 83 -3.88 -2.96 -0.19
N LEU A 84 -5.16 -3.08 -0.54
CA LEU A 84 -5.63 -3.25 -1.92
C LEU A 84 -6.34 -1.98 -2.35
N SER A 85 -5.86 -1.26 -3.38
CA SER A 85 -6.59 -0.07 -3.82
C SER A 85 -7.94 -0.39 -4.46
N GLY A 86 -8.92 0.50 -4.34
CA GLY A 86 -10.23 0.32 -4.94
C GLY A 86 -10.17 0.18 -6.46
N VAL A 87 -9.28 0.95 -7.11
CA VAL A 87 -9.04 0.87 -8.56
C VAL A 87 -8.52 -0.50 -8.97
N TRP A 88 -7.61 -1.08 -8.18
CA TRP A 88 -7.10 -2.43 -8.44
C TRP A 88 -8.21 -3.49 -8.29
N LEU A 89 -9.07 -3.35 -7.28
CA LEU A 89 -10.23 -4.21 -7.09
C LEU A 89 -11.20 -4.14 -8.28
N GLU A 90 -11.49 -2.93 -8.81
CA GLU A 90 -12.28 -2.78 -10.03
C GLU A 90 -11.64 -3.49 -11.23
N GLN A 91 -10.32 -3.46 -11.35
CA GLN A 91 -9.60 -4.14 -12.42
C GLN A 91 -9.71 -5.67 -12.28
N CYS A 92 -9.65 -6.20 -11.06
CA CYS A 92 -9.91 -7.62 -10.80
C CYS A 92 -11.30 -8.04 -11.27
N GLU A 93 -12.35 -7.32 -10.85
CA GLU A 93 -13.73 -7.62 -11.25
C GLU A 93 -13.89 -7.58 -12.77
N ARG A 94 -13.25 -6.63 -13.41
CA ARG A 94 -13.40 -6.41 -14.85
C ARG A 94 -12.59 -7.38 -15.71
N TRP A 95 -11.41 -7.78 -15.27
CA TRP A 95 -10.42 -8.45 -16.12
C TRP A 95 -10.00 -9.83 -15.62
N ASN A 96 -10.08 -10.09 -14.32
CA ASN A 96 -9.60 -11.36 -13.75
C ASN A 96 -10.28 -11.69 -12.41
N ILE A 97 -11.49 -12.21 -12.48
CA ILE A 97 -12.26 -12.58 -11.30
C ILE A 97 -11.60 -13.73 -10.51
N ASP A 98 -10.90 -14.64 -11.18
CA ASP A 98 -10.22 -15.78 -10.55
C ASP A 98 -9.10 -15.30 -9.60
N LEU A 99 -8.44 -14.19 -9.94
CA LEU A 99 -7.46 -13.56 -9.06
C LEU A 99 -8.13 -13.03 -7.79
N LEU A 100 -9.29 -12.37 -7.91
CA LEU A 100 -10.05 -11.90 -6.76
C LEU A 100 -10.46 -13.05 -5.83
N ASP A 101 -10.81 -14.20 -6.40
CA ASP A 101 -11.17 -15.38 -5.61
C ASP A 101 -9.98 -15.92 -4.78
N THR A 102 -8.73 -15.74 -5.22
CA THR A 102 -7.58 -16.09 -4.39
C THR A 102 -7.44 -15.16 -3.18
N PHE A 103 -7.77 -13.87 -3.30
CA PHE A 103 -7.80 -12.95 -2.16
C PHE A 103 -8.95 -13.25 -1.20
N LYS A 104 -10.12 -13.70 -1.70
CA LYS A 104 -11.20 -14.21 -0.84
C LYS A 104 -10.75 -15.41 -0.03
N GLN A 105 -10.07 -16.37 -0.66
CA GLN A 105 -9.49 -17.52 0.04
C GLN A 105 -8.49 -17.07 1.11
N LEU A 106 -7.63 -16.09 0.82
CA LEU A 106 -6.72 -15.51 1.81
C LEU A 106 -7.49 -14.90 2.99
N ALA A 107 -8.56 -14.15 2.73
CA ALA A 107 -9.40 -13.55 3.78
C ALA A 107 -10.03 -14.63 4.69
N GLU A 108 -10.51 -15.73 4.12
CA GLU A 108 -11.15 -16.83 4.83
C GLU A 108 -10.19 -17.60 5.76
N THR A 109 -8.87 -17.51 5.55
CA THR A 109 -7.88 -18.20 6.39
C THR A 109 -7.84 -17.67 7.83
N GLY A 110 -8.29 -16.43 8.05
CA GLY A 110 -8.12 -15.70 9.32
C GLY A 110 -6.65 -15.42 9.68
N CYS A 111 -5.75 -15.50 8.71
CA CYS A 111 -4.32 -15.17 8.83
C CYS A 111 -3.91 -13.93 8.07
N VAL A 112 -4.86 -13.27 7.43
CA VAL A 112 -4.62 -12.07 6.62
C VAL A 112 -5.44 -10.92 7.16
N GLU A 113 -4.80 -9.79 7.41
CA GLU A 113 -5.48 -8.52 7.72
C GLU A 113 -5.45 -7.63 6.48
N PHE A 114 -6.63 -7.15 6.08
CA PHE A 114 -6.75 -6.16 5.02
C PHE A 114 -6.81 -4.76 5.62
N LEU A 115 -6.05 -3.86 5.02
CA LEU A 115 -5.90 -2.48 5.47
C LEU A 115 -6.86 -1.57 4.71
N GLU A 116 -7.21 -0.47 5.34
CA GLU A 116 -7.95 0.62 4.70
C GLU A 116 -7.00 1.56 4.00
N GLN A 117 -7.38 2.05 2.81
CA GLN A 117 -6.66 3.10 2.09
C GLN A 117 -7.62 3.99 1.29
N THR A 118 -7.11 4.93 0.50
CA THR A 118 -7.91 5.70 -0.44
C THR A 118 -8.30 4.84 -1.65
N TYR A 119 -9.53 4.97 -2.11
CA TYR A 119 -10.04 4.16 -3.23
C TYR A 119 -9.22 4.33 -4.52
N TYR A 120 -8.85 5.58 -4.83
CA TYR A 120 -8.17 5.96 -6.07
C TYR A 120 -6.65 6.14 -5.91
N HIS A 121 -6.08 5.69 -4.81
CA HIS A 121 -4.66 5.85 -4.51
C HIS A 121 -4.21 7.31 -4.68
N SER A 122 -4.88 8.20 -3.98
CA SER A 122 -4.83 9.65 -4.21
C SER A 122 -4.10 10.42 -3.12
N LEU A 123 -3.62 11.63 -3.48
CA LEU A 123 -3.07 12.60 -2.52
C LEU A 123 -4.15 13.43 -1.82
N SER A 124 -5.42 13.04 -1.86
CA SER A 124 -6.52 13.81 -1.27
C SER A 124 -6.40 14.04 0.24
N SER A 125 -5.63 13.22 0.95
CA SER A 125 -5.28 13.44 2.36
C SER A 125 -4.49 14.74 2.62
N LEU A 126 -3.87 15.30 1.58
CA LEU A 126 -3.11 16.56 1.64
C LEU A 126 -3.95 17.79 1.26
N TRP A 127 -5.21 17.61 0.86
CA TRP A 127 -6.07 18.73 0.53
C TRP A 127 -6.51 19.48 1.79
N PRO A 128 -6.66 20.82 1.74
CA PRO A 128 -7.14 21.60 2.88
C PRO A 128 -8.52 21.16 3.37
N ASP A 129 -9.43 20.89 2.44
CA ASP A 129 -10.70 20.19 2.70
C ASP A 129 -10.49 18.70 2.36
N ARG A 130 -10.58 17.86 3.36
CA ARG A 130 -10.38 16.41 3.25
C ARG A 130 -11.68 15.63 3.04
N SER A 131 -12.76 16.30 2.63
CA SER A 131 -14.05 15.62 2.40
C SER A 131 -13.93 14.53 1.32
N GLU A 132 -13.23 14.81 0.22
CA GLU A 132 -12.99 13.83 -0.84
C GLU A 132 -12.15 12.64 -0.33
N TRP A 133 -11.16 12.88 0.53
CA TRP A 133 -10.39 11.82 1.16
C TRP A 133 -11.26 10.88 1.99
N VAL A 134 -12.15 11.44 2.81
CA VAL A 134 -13.10 10.67 3.62
C VAL A 134 -14.10 9.90 2.74
N GLU A 135 -14.59 10.51 1.65
CA GLU A 135 -15.46 9.84 0.68
C GLU A 135 -14.76 8.62 0.05
N GLN A 136 -13.50 8.77 -0.37
CA GLN A 136 -12.73 7.66 -0.96
C GLN A 136 -12.48 6.53 0.04
N ILE A 137 -12.21 6.84 1.30
CA ILE A 137 -12.07 5.83 2.37
C ILE A 137 -13.40 5.07 2.55
N GLN A 138 -14.54 5.79 2.57
CA GLN A 138 -15.83 5.12 2.67
C GLN A 138 -16.12 4.22 1.47
N MET A 139 -15.83 4.70 0.26
CA MET A 139 -15.96 3.89 -0.97
C MET A 139 -15.11 2.62 -0.90
N HIS A 140 -13.88 2.76 -0.41
CA HIS A 140 -12.96 1.63 -0.27
C HIS A 140 -13.49 0.60 0.74
N ARG A 141 -13.94 1.05 1.91
CA ARG A 141 -14.53 0.20 2.95
C ARG A 141 -15.73 -0.58 2.41
N ASP A 142 -16.63 0.11 1.68
CA ASP A 142 -17.81 -0.52 1.11
C ASP A 142 -17.42 -1.56 0.06
N LYS A 143 -16.41 -1.28 -0.76
CA LYS A 143 -15.88 -2.21 -1.77
C LYS A 143 -15.22 -3.44 -1.13
N MET A 144 -14.44 -3.25 -0.09
CA MET A 144 -13.81 -4.35 0.66
C MET A 144 -14.86 -5.26 1.30
N ARG A 145 -15.93 -4.67 1.85
CA ARG A 145 -17.05 -5.45 2.41
C ARG A 145 -17.79 -6.20 1.32
N GLU A 146 -18.07 -5.55 0.19
CA GLU A 146 -18.78 -6.16 -0.95
C GLU A 146 -18.01 -7.35 -1.53
N LEU A 147 -16.72 -7.19 -1.80
CA LEU A 147 -15.95 -8.18 -2.55
C LEU A 147 -15.29 -9.25 -1.70
N LEU A 148 -14.81 -8.89 -0.51
CA LEU A 148 -14.04 -9.78 0.36
C LEU A 148 -14.74 -10.11 1.68
N GLY A 149 -15.85 -9.45 1.99
CA GLY A 149 -16.56 -9.63 3.26
C GLY A 149 -15.79 -9.15 4.49
N VAL A 150 -14.81 -8.26 4.32
CA VAL A 150 -13.95 -7.77 5.40
C VAL A 150 -14.23 -6.31 5.75
N GLU A 151 -13.96 -5.96 7.01
CA GLU A 151 -13.97 -4.58 7.49
C GLU A 151 -12.56 -4.21 7.98
N PRO A 152 -11.83 -3.36 7.24
CA PRO A 152 -10.50 -2.93 7.64
C PRO A 152 -10.52 -2.18 8.98
N ARG A 153 -9.54 -2.48 9.85
CA ARG A 153 -9.41 -1.85 11.18
C ARG A 153 -8.10 -1.11 11.35
N PHE A 154 -7.19 -1.26 10.43
CA PHE A 154 -5.90 -0.63 10.40
C PHE A 154 -5.78 0.17 9.09
N PHE A 155 -5.14 1.33 9.16
CA PHE A 155 -5.08 2.26 8.05
C PHE A 155 -3.68 2.29 7.42
N GLU A 156 -3.63 2.29 6.12
CA GLU A 156 -2.46 2.63 5.32
C GLU A 156 -2.86 3.80 4.42
N ASN A 157 -2.28 4.95 4.63
CA ASN A 157 -2.55 6.08 3.73
C ASN A 157 -1.68 5.93 2.49
N THR A 158 -2.25 6.22 1.34
CA THR A 158 -1.56 6.22 0.05
C THR A 158 -0.11 6.67 0.18
N GLU A 159 0.83 5.87 -0.34
CA GLU A 159 2.27 6.15 -0.30
C GLU A 159 2.86 6.31 1.11
N LEU A 160 2.22 5.71 2.11
CA LEU A 160 2.56 5.85 3.53
C LEU A 160 2.60 7.31 4.02
N LEU A 161 1.89 8.21 3.33
CA LEU A 161 1.81 9.62 3.69
C LEU A 161 1.27 9.82 5.10
N TYR A 162 2.04 10.52 5.93
CA TYR A 162 1.72 10.71 7.33
C TYR A 162 2.11 12.10 7.84
N ASN A 163 1.21 12.69 8.60
CA ASN A 163 1.45 13.81 9.51
C ASN A 163 0.42 13.77 10.65
N ASN A 164 0.57 14.66 11.62
CA ASN A 164 -0.30 14.68 12.80
C ASN A 164 -1.79 14.93 12.46
N ALA A 165 -2.09 15.72 11.43
CA ALA A 165 -3.46 16.01 11.04
C ALA A 165 -4.13 14.78 10.39
N ILE A 166 -3.41 14.06 9.52
CA ILE A 166 -3.87 12.78 8.97
C ILE A 166 -4.14 11.79 10.13
N ALA A 167 -3.19 11.65 11.05
CA ALA A 167 -3.35 10.75 12.19
C ALA A 167 -4.58 11.08 13.05
N GLY A 168 -4.84 12.36 13.33
CA GLY A 168 -6.01 12.80 14.08
C GLY A 168 -7.32 12.36 13.40
N MET A 169 -7.45 12.56 12.09
CA MET A 169 -8.64 12.14 11.36
C MET A 169 -8.79 10.61 11.30
N VAL A 170 -7.67 9.87 11.17
CA VAL A 170 -7.70 8.40 11.22
C VAL A 170 -8.18 7.90 12.59
N GLU A 171 -7.78 8.56 13.68
CA GLU A 171 -8.32 8.25 15.01
C GLU A 171 -9.81 8.56 15.12
N GLU A 172 -10.28 9.71 14.61
CA GLU A 172 -11.69 10.09 14.60
C GLU A 172 -12.55 9.11 13.80
N MET A 173 -12.02 8.55 12.72
CA MET A 173 -12.67 7.49 11.94
C MET A 173 -12.68 6.12 12.64
N GLY A 174 -12.00 5.97 13.78
CA GLY A 174 -12.06 4.80 14.65
C GLY A 174 -11.10 3.67 14.33
N TYR A 175 -10.06 3.90 13.52
CA TYR A 175 -9.04 2.89 13.24
C TYR A 175 -8.14 2.64 14.46
N LYS A 176 -7.59 1.42 14.55
CA LYS A 176 -6.69 1.02 15.64
C LYS A 176 -5.28 1.58 15.47
N GLY A 177 -4.86 1.73 14.24
CA GLY A 177 -3.52 2.20 13.92
C GLY A 177 -3.35 2.62 12.47
N ILE A 178 -2.19 3.20 12.20
CA ILE A 178 -1.77 3.66 10.89
C ILE A 178 -0.34 3.22 10.60
N TYR A 179 -0.08 2.81 9.36
CA TYR A 179 1.28 2.64 8.85
C TYR A 179 1.90 3.96 8.41
N THR A 180 3.21 4.07 8.59
CA THR A 180 4.03 5.12 7.98
C THR A 180 5.48 4.67 7.81
N GLU A 181 6.29 5.50 7.17
CA GLU A 181 7.71 5.23 6.94
C GLU A 181 8.56 5.49 8.20
N GLY A 182 9.57 4.63 8.41
CA GLY A 182 10.55 4.75 9.49
C GLY A 182 11.64 5.78 9.22
N VAL A 183 11.27 7.06 9.08
CA VAL A 183 12.17 8.13 8.67
C VAL A 183 13.14 8.53 9.79
N ASP A 184 14.44 8.47 9.52
CA ASP A 184 15.49 8.78 10.52
C ASP A 184 15.37 10.19 11.09
N ARG A 185 14.96 11.21 10.29
CA ARG A 185 14.80 12.59 10.80
C ARG A 185 13.67 12.74 11.83
N VAL A 186 12.66 11.84 11.79
CA VAL A 186 11.56 11.81 12.76
C VAL A 186 11.91 10.95 13.97
N LEU A 187 12.53 9.81 13.71
CA LEU A 187 12.92 8.88 14.77
C LEU A 187 14.10 9.39 15.61
N GLY A 188 15.05 10.09 14.99
CA GLY A 188 16.33 10.44 15.63
C GLY A 188 17.10 9.18 15.99
N TRP A 189 17.38 9.01 17.29
CA TRP A 189 18.06 7.82 17.81
C TRP A 189 17.14 6.61 18.03
N ARG A 190 15.83 6.76 17.88
CA ARG A 190 14.83 5.71 18.10
C ARG A 190 14.80 4.74 16.92
N SER A 191 14.27 3.53 17.15
CA SER A 191 14.13 2.50 16.14
C SER A 191 12.70 2.43 15.60
N PRO A 192 12.48 2.11 14.30
CA PRO A 192 11.15 1.85 13.76
C PRO A 192 10.52 0.55 14.29
N ASN A 193 11.28 -0.28 14.99
CA ASN A 193 10.88 -1.61 15.43
C ASN A 193 10.08 -1.61 16.75
N TYR A 194 9.35 -0.54 17.01
CA TYR A 194 8.51 -0.38 18.19
C TYR A 194 7.17 0.24 17.81
N VAL A 195 6.16 -0.01 18.64
CA VAL A 195 4.87 0.66 18.52
C VAL A 195 5.01 2.09 19.06
N TYR A 196 4.47 3.05 18.33
CA TYR A 196 4.40 4.45 18.74
C TYR A 196 2.94 4.92 18.77
N LYS A 197 2.71 6.12 19.28
CA LYS A 197 1.45 6.84 19.11
C LYS A 197 1.70 8.19 18.43
N PRO A 198 0.75 8.73 17.67
CA PRO A 198 0.84 10.11 17.21
C PRO A 198 0.79 11.06 18.41
N LYS A 199 1.50 12.19 18.36
CA LYS A 199 1.51 13.18 19.45
C LYS A 199 0.12 13.73 19.76
N SER A 200 -0.74 13.86 18.76
CA SER A 200 -2.09 14.44 18.89
C SER A 200 -3.19 13.40 19.18
N CYS A 201 -2.86 12.11 19.30
CA CYS A 201 -3.82 11.03 19.43
C CYS A 201 -3.68 10.30 20.77
N GLU A 202 -4.80 9.80 21.28
CA GLU A 202 -4.82 8.99 22.50
C GLU A 202 -4.88 7.49 22.24
N LYS A 203 -5.68 7.08 21.27
CA LYS A 203 -5.99 5.66 20.98
C LYS A 203 -5.22 5.11 19.80
N LEU A 204 -5.01 5.92 18.78
CA LEU A 204 -4.34 5.49 17.54
C LEU A 204 -2.90 5.04 17.81
N ARG A 205 -2.46 4.01 17.12
CA ARG A 205 -1.08 3.51 17.16
C ARG A 205 -0.41 3.70 15.80
N VAL A 206 0.90 3.88 15.82
CA VAL A 206 1.72 4.03 14.60
C VAL A 206 2.65 2.84 14.51
N LEU A 207 2.61 2.15 13.38
CA LEU A 207 3.61 1.16 12.98
C LEU A 207 4.49 1.78 11.89
N MET A 208 5.78 1.79 12.14
CA MET A 208 6.74 2.39 11.23
C MET A 208 7.46 1.32 10.42
N ARG A 209 7.48 1.50 9.10
CA ARG A 209 8.18 0.60 8.18
C ARG A 209 9.68 0.54 8.50
N ASN A 210 10.24 -0.64 8.63
CA ASN A 210 11.68 -0.82 8.63
C ASN A 210 12.19 -0.82 7.20
N TYR A 211 12.45 0.38 6.66
CA TYR A 211 12.83 0.53 5.26
C TYR A 211 14.13 -0.18 4.91
N ARG A 212 15.08 -0.25 5.85
CA ARG A 212 16.39 -0.86 5.58
C ARG A 212 16.25 -2.33 5.24
N LEU A 213 15.52 -3.08 6.08
CA LEU A 213 15.25 -4.50 5.85
C LEU A 213 14.27 -4.72 4.68
N THR A 214 13.27 -3.86 4.56
CA THR A 214 12.30 -4.00 3.45
C THR A 214 12.96 -3.75 2.10
N ASP A 215 13.82 -2.73 1.99
CA ASP A 215 14.51 -2.39 0.75
C ASP A 215 15.53 -3.48 0.34
N ASP A 216 15.96 -4.35 1.27
CA ASP A 216 16.84 -5.47 0.96
C ASP A 216 16.17 -6.48 0.03
N PHE A 217 14.92 -6.82 0.26
CA PHE A 217 14.17 -7.69 -0.65
C PHE A 217 13.36 -6.90 -1.69
N GLY A 218 12.90 -5.68 -1.37
CA GLY A 218 12.09 -4.85 -2.27
C GLY A 218 12.86 -4.27 -3.46
N PHE A 219 14.10 -3.86 -3.25
CA PHE A 219 14.91 -3.20 -4.30
C PHE A 219 16.23 -3.93 -4.59
N ARG A 220 16.87 -4.51 -3.57
CA ARG A 220 18.22 -5.08 -3.73
C ARG A 220 18.26 -6.56 -4.08
N PHE A 221 17.15 -7.27 -4.04
CA PHE A 221 17.08 -8.71 -4.24
C PHE A 221 17.76 -9.19 -5.52
N SER A 222 17.55 -8.51 -6.65
CA SER A 222 18.15 -8.83 -7.94
C SER A 222 19.47 -8.08 -8.21
N ALA A 223 19.94 -7.26 -7.26
CA ALA A 223 21.12 -6.41 -7.43
C ALA A 223 22.43 -7.18 -7.23
N ARG A 224 22.99 -7.77 -8.29
CA ARG A 224 24.21 -8.57 -8.23
C ARG A 224 25.46 -7.81 -7.75
N TRP A 225 25.43 -6.50 -7.78
CA TRP A 225 26.49 -5.63 -7.25
C TRP A 225 26.42 -5.45 -5.73
N TRP A 226 25.30 -5.81 -5.12
CA TRP A 226 25.09 -5.69 -3.67
C TRP A 226 25.93 -6.75 -2.94
N PRO A 227 26.72 -6.38 -1.91
CA PRO A 227 27.62 -7.31 -1.22
C PRO A 227 26.90 -8.50 -0.58
N GLU A 228 25.63 -8.32 -0.23
CA GLU A 228 24.81 -9.36 0.40
C GLU A 228 24.04 -10.23 -0.60
N TRP A 229 24.24 -10.00 -1.91
CA TRP A 229 23.65 -10.87 -2.93
C TRP A 229 24.35 -12.25 -2.97
N PRO A 230 23.60 -13.37 -3.11
CA PRO A 230 22.15 -13.49 -3.15
C PRO A 230 21.52 -13.39 -1.76
N LEU A 231 20.33 -12.80 -1.69
CA LEU A 231 19.51 -12.79 -0.48
C LEU A 231 18.67 -14.06 -0.43
N THR A 232 18.95 -14.94 0.54
CA THR A 232 18.20 -16.16 0.79
C THR A 232 17.30 -16.00 2.01
N ALA A 233 16.26 -16.82 2.11
CA ALA A 233 15.28 -16.73 3.21
C ALA A 233 15.93 -16.97 4.59
N ASP A 234 16.85 -17.94 4.71
CA ASP A 234 17.58 -18.22 5.94
C ASP A 234 18.49 -17.07 6.36
N LYS A 235 19.19 -16.44 5.40
CA LYS A 235 20.01 -15.26 5.64
C LYS A 235 19.16 -14.10 6.14
N PHE A 236 18.03 -13.82 5.48
CA PHE A 236 17.13 -12.75 5.90
C PHE A 236 16.49 -13.03 7.26
N ALA A 237 16.05 -14.25 7.52
CA ALA A 237 15.54 -14.68 8.84
C ALA A 237 16.58 -14.51 9.95
N SER A 238 17.85 -14.79 9.66
CA SER A 238 18.96 -14.51 10.58
C SER A 238 19.07 -13.01 10.92
N TRP A 239 18.92 -12.12 9.94
CA TRP A 239 18.93 -10.68 10.20
C TRP A 239 17.75 -10.23 11.05
N LEU A 240 16.55 -10.76 10.75
CA LEU A 240 15.37 -10.49 11.57
C LEU A 240 15.58 -10.94 13.02
N SER A 241 16.19 -12.10 13.24
CA SER A 241 16.44 -12.65 14.57
C SER A 241 17.41 -11.81 15.41
N LEU A 242 18.33 -11.10 14.74
CA LEU A 242 19.30 -10.22 15.38
C LEU A 242 18.80 -8.77 15.54
N THR A 243 17.65 -8.45 14.95
CA THR A 243 17.07 -7.11 14.98
C THR A 243 16.23 -6.91 16.24
N PRO A 244 16.63 -6.02 17.17
CA PRO A 244 15.89 -5.82 18.40
C PRO A 244 14.61 -5.00 18.18
N GLY A 245 13.56 -5.30 18.94
CA GLY A 245 12.32 -4.53 18.93
C GLY A 245 11.11 -5.31 19.45
N GLN A 246 9.99 -4.61 19.53
CA GLN A 246 8.68 -5.22 19.78
C GLN A 246 8.11 -5.85 18.49
N CYS A 247 8.33 -5.17 17.39
CA CYS A 247 7.86 -5.60 16.06
C CYS A 247 8.85 -5.16 14.97
N ILE A 248 8.85 -5.86 13.85
CA ILE A 248 9.57 -5.48 12.63
C ILE A 248 8.54 -5.40 11.51
N ASN A 249 8.26 -4.18 11.05
CA ASN A 249 7.27 -3.95 10.02
C ASN A 249 7.93 -3.90 8.64
N LEU A 250 7.69 -4.92 7.85
CA LEU A 250 8.16 -5.08 6.48
C LEU A 250 7.00 -4.80 5.54
N PHE A 251 6.94 -3.60 4.98
CA PHE A 251 5.85 -3.18 4.09
C PHE A 251 6.42 -2.81 2.72
N ALA A 252 5.94 -3.47 1.68
CA ALA A 252 6.46 -3.33 0.31
C ALA A 252 5.34 -3.45 -0.73
N ASP A 253 5.61 -2.97 -1.95
CA ASP A 253 4.77 -3.28 -3.11
C ASP A 253 4.71 -4.80 -3.31
N TYR A 254 3.52 -5.32 -3.50
CA TYR A 254 3.35 -6.75 -3.78
C TYR A 254 3.94 -7.15 -5.12
N GLU A 255 4.03 -6.20 -6.04
CA GLU A 255 4.68 -6.30 -7.35
C GLU A 255 6.18 -6.66 -7.24
N THR A 256 6.77 -6.51 -6.08
CA THR A 256 8.10 -7.04 -5.73
C THR A 256 8.24 -8.51 -6.14
N PHE A 257 7.20 -9.32 -5.95
CA PHE A 257 7.23 -10.77 -6.14
C PHE A 257 6.82 -11.21 -7.55
N GLY A 258 7.47 -10.69 -8.57
CA GLY A 258 7.27 -11.15 -9.94
C GLY A 258 7.32 -10.06 -11.02
N GLU A 259 7.11 -8.79 -10.65
CA GLU A 259 7.22 -7.63 -11.56
C GLU A 259 8.50 -6.84 -11.32
N HIS A 260 8.78 -6.40 -10.08
CA HIS A 260 10.02 -5.70 -9.77
C HIS A 260 11.21 -6.65 -9.79
N HIS A 261 11.04 -7.85 -9.25
CA HIS A 261 11.98 -8.96 -9.37
C HIS A 261 11.30 -10.10 -10.12
N TRP A 262 11.75 -10.37 -11.33
CA TRP A 262 11.18 -11.41 -12.19
C TRP A 262 11.25 -12.80 -11.53
N PRO A 263 10.34 -13.72 -11.84
CA PRO A 263 10.31 -15.07 -11.24
C PRO A 263 11.67 -15.79 -11.28
N GLU A 264 12.43 -15.60 -12.36
CA GLU A 264 13.73 -16.21 -12.57
C GLU A 264 14.82 -15.73 -11.58
N SER A 265 14.56 -14.64 -10.86
CA SER A 265 15.45 -14.18 -9.79
C SER A 265 15.44 -15.07 -8.55
N GLY A 266 14.41 -15.93 -8.42
CA GLY A 266 14.19 -16.75 -7.22
C GLY A 266 13.34 -16.06 -6.15
N ILE A 267 12.72 -14.90 -6.44
CA ILE A 267 11.93 -14.14 -5.46
C ILE A 267 10.73 -14.94 -4.91
N HIS A 268 10.10 -15.78 -5.71
CA HIS A 268 9.02 -16.66 -5.26
C HIS A 268 9.52 -17.74 -4.29
N GLU A 269 10.72 -18.28 -4.52
CA GLU A 269 11.33 -19.24 -3.59
C GLU A 269 11.73 -18.56 -2.28
N PHE A 270 12.20 -17.31 -2.33
CA PHE A 270 12.43 -16.52 -1.14
C PHE A 270 11.12 -16.38 -0.33
N LEU A 271 10.01 -15.97 -0.97
CA LEU A 271 8.70 -15.83 -0.31
C LEU A 271 8.22 -17.17 0.28
N ARG A 272 8.39 -18.27 -0.45
CA ARG A 272 7.98 -19.63 -0.04
C ARG A 272 8.71 -20.12 1.21
N HIS A 273 10.01 -19.87 1.29
CA HIS A 273 10.84 -20.37 2.38
C HIS A 273 10.92 -19.44 3.58
N LEU A 274 10.62 -18.15 3.40
CA LEU A 274 10.73 -17.15 4.47
C LEU A 274 9.95 -17.52 5.74
N PRO A 275 8.68 -17.99 5.69
CA PRO A 275 7.95 -18.33 6.91
C PRO A 275 8.62 -19.43 7.72
N GLU A 276 9.10 -20.48 7.07
CA GLU A 276 9.77 -21.60 7.74
C GLU A 276 11.07 -21.14 8.41
N GLU A 277 11.87 -20.35 7.70
CA GLU A 277 13.16 -19.88 8.21
C GLU A 277 13.00 -18.93 9.40
N VAL A 278 12.00 -18.03 9.35
CA VAL A 278 11.68 -17.13 10.47
C VAL A 278 11.21 -17.92 11.70
N LEU A 279 10.32 -18.90 11.51
CA LEU A 279 9.74 -19.67 12.62
C LEU A 279 10.70 -20.67 13.26
N LYS A 280 11.91 -20.86 12.74
CA LYS A 280 13.00 -21.58 13.44
C LYS A 280 13.50 -20.82 14.68
N TYR A 281 13.28 -19.51 14.75
CA TYR A 281 13.69 -18.67 15.87
C TYR A 281 12.54 -18.54 16.87
N GLU A 282 12.61 -19.19 18.02
CA GLU A 282 11.53 -19.23 19.02
C GLU A 282 11.06 -17.86 19.53
N HIS A 283 11.90 -16.83 19.42
CA HIS A 283 11.60 -15.47 19.85
C HIS A 283 10.96 -14.61 18.76
N LEU A 284 10.78 -15.13 17.54
CA LEU A 284 10.06 -14.49 16.44
C LEU A 284 8.66 -15.09 16.25
N ASP A 285 7.71 -14.26 15.86
CA ASP A 285 6.34 -14.66 15.51
C ASP A 285 5.85 -13.78 14.35
N PHE A 286 4.91 -14.29 13.56
CA PHE A 286 4.19 -13.46 12.59
C PHE A 286 2.92 -12.91 13.22
N ALA A 287 2.68 -11.63 13.03
CA ALA A 287 1.48 -10.96 13.53
C ALA A 287 0.92 -9.96 12.54
N THR A 288 -0.39 -9.79 12.56
CA THR A 288 -1.05 -8.75 11.81
C THR A 288 -0.88 -7.38 12.50
N PRO A 289 -1.04 -6.26 11.78
CA PRO A 289 -0.94 -4.92 12.36
C PRO A 289 -1.81 -4.72 13.60
N SER A 290 -3.07 -5.15 13.54
CA SER A 290 -3.99 -5.05 14.69
C SER A 290 -3.51 -5.89 15.89
N GLU A 291 -2.98 -7.08 15.67
CA GLU A 291 -2.43 -7.91 16.75
C GLU A 291 -1.20 -7.26 17.41
N ILE A 292 -0.33 -6.64 16.61
CA ILE A 292 0.87 -5.96 17.14
C ILE A 292 0.47 -4.83 18.10
N VAL A 293 -0.46 -3.96 17.67
CA VAL A 293 -0.87 -2.81 18.49
C VAL A 293 -1.73 -3.22 19.69
N GLU A 294 -2.31 -4.41 19.69
CA GLU A 294 -2.98 -5.00 20.85
C GLU A 294 -2.01 -5.63 21.84
N ARG A 295 -0.94 -6.25 21.35
CA ARG A 295 0.09 -6.92 22.19
C ARG A 295 1.05 -5.94 22.85
N HIS A 296 1.40 -4.84 22.16
CA HIS A 296 2.48 -3.95 22.57
C HIS A 296 1.99 -2.55 22.91
N GLN A 297 2.45 -2.05 24.05
CA GLN A 297 2.22 -0.64 24.41
C GLN A 297 3.19 0.28 23.64
N PRO A 298 2.75 1.49 23.27
CA PRO A 298 3.63 2.45 22.61
C PRO A 298 4.77 2.85 23.52
N VAL A 299 5.99 2.93 22.97
CA VAL A 299 7.19 3.33 23.70
C VAL A 299 7.43 4.84 23.68
N GLY A 300 6.67 5.58 22.88
CA GLY A 300 6.82 7.02 22.75
C GLY A 300 5.88 7.61 21.72
N GLU A 301 6.07 8.91 21.45
CA GLU A 301 5.24 9.67 20.52
C GLU A 301 5.99 9.99 19.23
N ILE A 302 5.25 10.01 18.10
CA ILE A 302 5.71 10.51 16.82
C ILE A 302 5.05 11.87 16.57
N ASP A 303 5.88 12.87 16.29
CA ASP A 303 5.46 14.23 16.02
C ASP A 303 5.91 14.64 14.61
N VAL A 304 4.95 14.75 13.69
CA VAL A 304 5.18 15.13 12.30
C VAL A 304 4.26 16.28 11.95
N SER A 305 4.86 17.48 11.80
CA SER A 305 4.09 18.67 11.43
C SER A 305 3.47 18.54 10.05
N GLU A 306 2.23 19.00 9.89
CA GLU A 306 1.57 19.10 8.59
C GLU A 306 2.28 20.12 7.68
N LEU A 307 2.77 21.21 8.24
CA LEU A 307 3.47 22.26 7.50
C LEU A 307 4.92 21.85 7.19
N GLY A 308 5.12 21.30 6.01
CA GLY A 308 6.44 20.93 5.47
C GLY A 308 7.09 19.71 6.13
N GLY A 309 6.35 18.98 6.97
CA GLY A 309 6.87 17.81 7.68
C GLY A 309 6.32 16.47 7.21
N THR A 310 5.27 16.46 6.38
CA THR A 310 4.64 15.22 5.89
C THR A 310 5.69 14.24 5.36
N ILE A 311 5.62 13.01 5.83
CA ILE A 311 6.53 11.93 5.45
C ILE A 311 5.84 10.91 4.55
N SER A 312 6.63 10.15 3.82
CA SER A 312 6.22 9.11 2.87
C SER A 312 7.34 8.08 2.76
N TRP A 313 7.13 7.00 2.04
CA TRP A 313 8.18 6.01 1.76
C TRP A 313 8.97 6.29 0.48
N ALA A 314 8.52 7.26 -0.31
CA ALA A 314 9.09 7.51 -1.63
C ALA A 314 10.42 8.28 -1.58
N ASP A 315 11.32 7.90 -2.47
CA ASP A 315 12.67 8.42 -2.66
C ASP A 315 13.55 8.43 -1.39
N ILE A 316 14.71 9.08 -1.48
CA ILE A 316 15.67 9.21 -0.35
C ILE A 316 15.17 10.23 0.66
N GLU A 317 14.51 11.29 0.19
CA GLU A 317 13.98 12.39 0.99
C GLU A 317 12.85 11.94 1.93
N ARG A 318 12.10 10.91 1.53
CA ARG A 318 10.97 10.35 2.29
C ARG A 318 9.98 11.42 2.72
N ASP A 319 9.59 12.23 1.75
CA ASP A 319 8.61 13.32 1.89
C ASP A 319 7.65 13.36 0.69
N THR A 320 7.02 14.49 0.43
CA THR A 320 6.08 14.65 -0.68
C THR A 320 6.75 15.06 -2.00
N GLY A 321 8.07 15.17 -2.04
CA GLY A 321 8.84 15.69 -3.18
C GLY A 321 8.67 14.88 -4.47
N CYS A 322 8.43 13.58 -4.38
CA CYS A 322 8.14 12.73 -5.54
C CYS A 322 6.95 13.20 -6.36
N TRP A 323 5.92 13.71 -5.70
CA TRP A 323 4.64 14.08 -6.31
C TRP A 323 4.42 15.59 -6.38
N LEU A 324 5.09 16.37 -5.54
CA LEU A 324 4.89 17.81 -5.39
C LEU A 324 6.23 18.58 -5.38
N GLY A 325 7.25 18.03 -6.03
CA GLY A 325 8.60 18.57 -6.04
C GLY A 325 8.86 19.64 -7.11
N ASN A 326 8.00 19.76 -8.12
CA ASN A 326 8.19 20.71 -9.21
C ASN A 326 6.91 21.44 -9.62
N THR A 327 7.05 22.48 -10.42
CA THR A 327 5.95 23.34 -10.83
C THR A 327 4.86 22.63 -11.65
N PHE A 328 5.23 21.62 -12.45
CA PHE A 328 4.25 20.88 -13.26
C PHE A 328 3.39 19.98 -12.37
N GLN A 329 4.01 19.28 -11.42
CA GLN A 329 3.30 18.47 -10.44
C GLN A 329 2.31 19.33 -9.63
N TRP A 330 2.75 20.48 -9.15
CA TRP A 330 1.87 21.43 -8.46
C TRP A 330 0.75 21.95 -9.33
N ALA A 331 1.02 22.27 -10.60
CA ALA A 331 -0.02 22.73 -11.52
C ALA A 331 -1.08 21.66 -11.78
N TYR A 332 -0.65 20.40 -11.95
CA TYR A 332 -1.57 19.27 -12.12
C TYR A 332 -2.41 19.04 -10.84
N TYR A 333 -1.76 18.93 -9.68
CA TYR A 333 -2.40 18.74 -8.41
C TYR A 333 -3.45 19.82 -8.11
N ASP A 334 -3.08 21.09 -8.30
CA ASP A 334 -3.98 22.22 -8.13
C ASP A 334 -5.14 22.21 -9.13
N ALA A 335 -4.89 21.86 -10.39
CA ALA A 335 -5.96 21.77 -11.40
C ALA A 335 -7.00 20.72 -11.02
N VAL A 336 -6.55 19.52 -10.65
CA VAL A 336 -7.44 18.44 -10.23
C VAL A 336 -8.27 18.83 -8.99
N ARG A 337 -7.64 19.45 -7.99
CA ARG A 337 -8.32 19.91 -6.79
C ARG A 337 -9.33 21.02 -7.06
N ARG A 338 -8.97 22.02 -7.89
CA ARG A 338 -9.82 23.19 -8.15
C ARG A 338 -11.09 22.89 -8.91
N ILE A 339 -11.13 21.83 -9.71
CA ILE A 339 -12.34 21.44 -10.43
C ILE A 339 -13.33 20.63 -9.59
N GLU A 340 -12.96 20.21 -8.37
CA GLU A 340 -13.83 19.44 -7.46
C GLU A 340 -15.25 20.01 -7.33
N PRO A 341 -15.44 21.32 -7.00
CA PRO A 341 -16.78 21.86 -6.83
C PRO A 341 -17.63 21.73 -8.10
N LEU A 342 -17.01 21.99 -9.27
CA LEU A 342 -17.71 21.91 -10.56
C LEU A 342 -18.13 20.48 -10.89
N VAL A 343 -17.27 19.51 -10.60
CA VAL A 343 -17.55 18.08 -10.81
C VAL A 343 -18.67 17.61 -9.89
N LYS A 344 -18.60 17.94 -8.59
CA LYS A 344 -19.62 17.56 -7.61
C LYS A 344 -20.97 18.24 -7.85
N GLU A 345 -20.97 19.52 -8.26
CA GLU A 345 -22.18 20.25 -8.65
C GLU A 345 -22.85 19.71 -9.90
N SER A 346 -22.09 19.12 -10.82
CA SER A 346 -22.65 18.54 -12.06
C SER A 346 -23.60 17.38 -11.80
N GLN A 347 -23.46 16.68 -10.67
CA GLN A 347 -24.19 15.46 -10.34
C GLN A 347 -24.08 14.37 -11.43
N ASP A 348 -23.04 14.43 -12.25
CA ASP A 348 -22.77 13.43 -13.28
C ASP A 348 -21.75 12.41 -12.76
N GLU A 349 -22.21 11.17 -12.56
CA GLU A 349 -21.38 10.09 -12.01
C GLU A 349 -20.16 9.75 -12.89
N GLU A 350 -20.27 9.92 -14.22
CA GLU A 350 -19.15 9.68 -15.13
C GLU A 350 -18.07 10.74 -14.95
N PHE A 351 -18.45 12.02 -14.84
CA PHE A 351 -17.51 13.10 -14.58
C PHE A 351 -16.82 12.91 -13.22
N LEU A 352 -17.58 12.56 -12.20
CA LEU A 352 -17.05 12.30 -10.87
C LEU A 352 -16.04 11.14 -10.89
N ARG A 353 -16.39 10.03 -11.54
CA ARG A 353 -15.52 8.87 -11.66
C ARG A 353 -14.24 9.18 -12.43
N VAL A 354 -14.32 9.86 -13.58
CA VAL A 354 -13.17 10.28 -14.38
C VAL A 354 -12.25 11.19 -13.56
N TRP A 355 -12.82 12.22 -12.93
CA TRP A 355 -12.07 13.15 -12.08
C TRP A 355 -11.35 12.43 -10.94
N ARG A 356 -11.97 11.43 -10.32
CA ARG A 356 -11.34 10.63 -9.27
C ARG A 356 -10.17 9.81 -9.77
N HIS A 357 -10.25 9.24 -10.97
CA HIS A 357 -9.10 8.56 -11.59
C HIS A 357 -7.93 9.49 -11.90
N PHE A 358 -8.17 10.78 -12.10
CA PHE A 358 -7.09 11.77 -12.23
C PHE A 358 -6.35 12.05 -10.92
N GLN A 359 -6.85 11.60 -9.79
CA GLN A 359 -6.25 11.89 -8.48
C GLN A 359 -5.13 10.92 -8.08
N THR A 360 -4.93 9.83 -8.82
CA THR A 360 -3.88 8.84 -8.48
C THR A 360 -2.50 9.47 -8.42
N THR A 361 -1.68 9.03 -7.48
CA THR A 361 -0.28 9.46 -7.31
C THR A 361 0.57 9.17 -8.54
N ASP A 362 0.29 8.10 -9.27
CA ASP A 362 1.04 7.67 -10.44
C ASP A 362 1.13 8.74 -11.54
N HIS A 363 0.08 9.52 -11.74
CA HIS A 363 0.08 10.60 -12.73
C HIS A 363 1.01 11.77 -12.37
N LEU A 364 1.47 11.82 -11.12
CA LEU A 364 2.42 12.82 -10.64
C LEU A 364 3.85 12.29 -10.55
N TYR A 365 4.02 10.97 -10.49
CA TYR A 365 5.32 10.33 -10.31
C TYR A 365 6.01 10.04 -11.66
N TYR A 366 5.27 9.59 -12.68
CA TYR A 366 5.77 9.16 -14.00
C TYR A 366 5.62 10.20 -15.09
#